data_02adb433d4521bc0e6d6d97fab64b625
#
_entry.id   02adb433d4521bc0e6d6d97fab64b625
#
_cell.length_a   1.000
_cell.length_b   1.000
_cell.length_c   1.000
_cell.angle_alpha   90.00
_cell.angle_beta   90.00
_cell.angle_gamma   90.00
#
_symmetry.space_group_name_H-M   'P 1'
#
loop_
_entity.id
_entity.type
_entity.pdbx_description
1 polymer ?
#
loop_
_entity_poly.entity_id
_entity_poly.type
_entity_poly.pdbx_seq_one_letter_code
_entity_poly.pdbx_strand_id
1 'polypeptide(L)'
;MYEVIFYSDRNGRSEIVEWLDELKITSAKNKNNRVNWEKTLAYIGALERYGTGIGEPYVKHICEDIWELRPLRNRILFFCWEDNKFILLNHFVKKTQKTPQREIEKALRRKEDYLEREE
;
A
#
# COMPACT_ATOMS: atom_id res chain seq x y z
N MET A 1 -3.26 -9.63 -15.53
CA MET A 1 -2.71 -8.43 -14.86
C MET A 1 -3.73 -7.89 -13.86
N TYR A 2 -3.25 -7.32 -12.79
CA TYR A 2 -4.10 -6.79 -11.72
C TYR A 2 -4.19 -5.28 -11.82
N GLU A 3 -5.25 -4.71 -11.31
CA GLU A 3 -5.42 -3.27 -11.21
C GLU A 3 -5.11 -2.83 -9.78
N VAL A 4 -4.30 -1.76 -9.63
CA VAL A 4 -4.00 -1.19 -8.32
C VAL A 4 -4.81 0.09 -8.16
N ILE A 5 -5.56 0.18 -7.06
CA ILE A 5 -6.42 1.32 -6.75
C ILE A 5 -5.94 1.89 -5.41
N PHE A 6 -5.76 3.21 -5.35
CA PHE A 6 -5.40 3.88 -4.11
C PHE A 6 -6.68 4.29 -3.38
N TYR A 7 -6.82 3.82 -2.15
CA TYR A 7 -7.98 4.19 -1.34
C TYR A 7 -8.03 5.71 -1.14
N SER A 8 -9.21 6.31 -1.35
CA SER A 8 -9.50 7.69 -1.01
C SER A 8 -10.65 7.72 -0.02
N ASP A 9 -10.57 8.62 0.96
CA ASP A 9 -11.67 8.77 1.91
C ASP A 9 -12.84 9.52 1.28
N ARG A 10 -13.89 9.76 2.07
CA ARG A 10 -15.12 10.41 1.57
C ARG A 10 -14.91 11.87 1.17
N ASN A 11 -13.80 12.46 1.61
CA ASN A 11 -13.40 13.81 1.21
C ASN A 11 -12.48 13.81 -0.03
N GLY A 12 -12.23 12.63 -0.61
CA GLY A 12 -11.38 12.50 -1.79
C GLY A 12 -9.89 12.49 -1.49
N ARG A 13 -9.49 12.34 -0.23
CA ARG A 13 -8.07 12.35 0.15
C ARG A 13 -7.52 10.93 0.25
N SER A 14 -6.30 10.74 -0.26
CA SER A 14 -5.60 9.47 -0.18
C SER A 14 -4.26 9.66 0.52
N GLU A 15 -4.09 9.01 1.66
CA GLU A 15 -2.83 9.02 2.39
C GLU A 15 -1.67 8.54 1.51
N ILE A 16 -1.91 7.50 0.71
CA ILE A 16 -0.85 6.91 -0.13
C ILE A 16 -0.48 7.85 -1.26
N VAL A 17 -1.47 8.44 -1.94
CA VAL A 17 -1.19 9.39 -3.01
C VAL A 17 -0.44 10.61 -2.49
N GLU A 18 -0.84 11.14 -1.33
CA GLU A 18 -0.15 12.28 -0.72
C GLU A 18 1.30 11.93 -0.40
N TRP A 19 1.53 10.75 0.16
CA TRP A 19 2.89 10.28 0.46
C TRP A 19 3.73 10.09 -0.80
N LEU A 20 3.18 9.46 -1.83
CA LEU A 20 3.90 9.25 -3.08
C LEU A 20 4.23 10.57 -3.78
N ASP A 21 3.30 11.53 -3.76
CA ASP A 21 3.56 12.84 -4.34
C ASP A 21 4.69 13.55 -3.61
N GLU A 22 4.71 13.46 -2.28
CA GLU A 22 5.79 14.04 -1.46
C GLU A 22 7.14 13.40 -1.79
N LEU A 23 7.18 12.09 -1.91
CA LEU A 23 8.42 11.39 -2.31
C LEU A 23 8.88 11.84 -3.68
N LYS A 24 7.96 11.97 -4.63
CA LYS A 24 8.28 12.38 -5.99
C LYS A 24 8.87 13.78 -6.01
N ILE A 25 8.23 14.71 -5.31
CA ILE A 25 8.69 16.09 -5.26
C ILE A 25 10.08 16.19 -4.65
N THR A 26 10.32 15.48 -3.54
CA THR A 26 11.59 15.56 -2.83
C THR A 26 12.69 14.71 -3.45
N SER A 27 12.35 13.79 -4.35
CA SER A 27 13.33 12.88 -4.97
C SER A 27 14.39 13.62 -5.78
N ALA A 28 14.06 14.80 -6.29
CA ALA A 28 15.00 15.58 -7.10
C ALA A 28 16.20 16.06 -6.27
N LYS A 29 16.01 16.26 -4.97
CA LYS A 29 17.04 16.84 -4.10
C LYS A 29 17.52 15.91 -2.98
N ASN A 30 16.90 14.75 -2.84
CA ASN A 30 17.20 13.83 -1.73
C ASN A 30 17.34 12.42 -2.28
N LYS A 31 18.55 11.87 -2.19
CA LYS A 31 18.86 10.54 -2.74
C LYS A 31 18.03 9.45 -2.05
N ASN A 32 17.89 9.51 -0.73
CA ASN A 32 17.12 8.51 -0.01
C ASN A 32 15.65 8.51 -0.45
N ASN A 33 15.08 9.70 -0.65
CA ASN A 33 13.69 9.80 -1.12
C ASN A 33 13.54 9.30 -2.54
N ARG A 34 14.55 9.53 -3.39
CA ARG A 34 14.54 9.01 -4.75
C ARG A 34 14.57 7.48 -4.74
N VAL A 35 15.43 6.87 -3.92
CA VAL A 35 15.50 5.41 -3.80
C VAL A 35 14.17 4.85 -3.31
N ASN A 36 13.58 5.47 -2.29
CA ASN A 36 12.27 5.05 -1.77
C ASN A 36 11.17 5.18 -2.84
N TRP A 37 11.18 6.28 -3.59
CA TRP A 37 10.22 6.52 -4.68
C TRP A 37 10.33 5.42 -5.73
N GLU A 38 11.53 5.20 -6.25
CA GLU A 38 11.75 4.22 -7.31
C GLU A 38 11.42 2.80 -6.85
N LYS A 39 11.83 2.44 -5.63
CA LYS A 39 11.59 1.09 -5.10
C LYS A 39 10.10 0.86 -4.85
N THR A 40 9.41 1.88 -4.36
CA THR A 40 7.97 1.75 -4.12
C THR A 40 7.21 1.57 -5.43
N LEU A 41 7.54 2.36 -6.45
CA LEU A 41 6.92 2.19 -7.76
C LEU A 41 7.19 0.82 -8.35
N ALA A 42 8.42 0.32 -8.19
CA ALA A 42 8.78 -1.01 -8.68
C ALA A 42 7.97 -2.10 -7.98
N TYR A 43 7.76 -1.97 -6.67
CA TYR A 43 6.98 -2.96 -5.92
C TYR A 43 5.50 -2.92 -6.29
N ILE A 44 4.94 -1.71 -6.48
CA ILE A 44 3.55 -1.58 -6.95
C ILE A 44 3.41 -2.20 -8.34
N GLY A 45 4.38 -1.95 -9.22
CA GLY A 45 4.39 -2.55 -10.55
C GLY A 45 4.47 -4.07 -10.51
N ALA A 46 5.26 -4.62 -9.58
CA ALA A 46 5.36 -6.07 -9.41
C ALA A 46 4.03 -6.64 -8.91
N LEU A 47 3.35 -5.93 -8.02
CA LEU A 47 2.03 -6.36 -7.54
C LEU A 47 1.01 -6.38 -8.69
N GLU A 48 1.03 -5.36 -9.55
CA GLU A 48 0.16 -5.30 -10.72
C GLU A 48 0.40 -6.48 -11.66
N ARG A 49 1.66 -6.89 -11.79
CA ARG A 49 2.03 -7.92 -12.76
C ARG A 49 1.83 -9.33 -12.24
N TYR A 50 2.18 -9.57 -10.98
CA TYR A 50 2.25 -10.92 -10.43
C TYR A 50 1.28 -11.20 -9.30
N GLY A 51 0.65 -10.16 -8.72
CA GLY A 51 -0.24 -10.34 -7.58
C GLY A 51 0.51 -10.79 -6.33
N THR A 52 -0.23 -11.33 -5.35
CA THR A 52 0.37 -11.79 -4.09
C THR A 52 1.23 -13.04 -4.28
N GLY A 53 1.13 -13.70 -5.43
CA GLY A 53 1.99 -14.84 -5.77
C GLY A 53 3.46 -14.49 -5.83
N ILE A 54 3.81 -13.20 -5.93
CA ILE A 54 5.20 -12.76 -5.91
C ILE A 54 5.92 -13.16 -4.61
N GLY A 55 5.19 -13.29 -3.48
CA GLY A 55 5.74 -13.81 -2.24
C GLY A 55 6.67 -12.87 -1.50
N GLU A 56 7.29 -13.38 -0.43
CA GLU A 56 8.27 -12.63 0.33
C GLU A 56 9.57 -12.50 -0.47
N PRO A 57 10.32 -11.41 -0.33
CA PRO A 57 10.13 -10.32 0.63
C PRO A 57 9.18 -9.21 0.18
N TYR A 58 8.54 -9.36 -0.97
CA TYR A 58 7.73 -8.28 -1.57
C TYR A 58 6.42 -8.05 -0.84
N VAL A 59 5.73 -9.14 -0.47
CA VAL A 59 4.44 -9.07 0.22
C VAL A 59 4.42 -10.04 1.37
N LYS A 60 3.56 -9.77 2.35
CA LYS A 60 3.32 -10.67 3.47
C LYS A 60 1.87 -10.60 3.88
N HIS A 61 1.26 -11.76 4.12
CA HIS A 61 -0.10 -11.81 4.66
C HIS A 61 -0.06 -11.40 6.14
N ILE A 62 -0.98 -10.51 6.54
CA ILE A 62 -1.00 -9.98 7.90
C ILE A 62 -2.12 -10.60 8.73
N CYS A 63 -3.37 -10.42 8.31
CA CYS A 63 -4.53 -11.00 9.00
C CYS A 63 -5.72 -10.93 8.06
N GLU A 64 -6.67 -11.85 8.22
CA GLU A 64 -7.87 -11.92 7.38
C GLU A 64 -7.47 -11.79 5.92
N ASP A 65 -7.97 -10.80 5.19
CA ASP A 65 -7.56 -10.57 3.80
C ASP A 65 -6.65 -9.34 3.64
N ILE A 66 -6.06 -8.89 4.75
CA ILE A 66 -5.11 -7.78 4.72
C ILE A 66 -3.70 -8.29 4.47
N TRP A 67 -3.05 -7.71 3.49
CA TRP A 67 -1.68 -8.00 3.08
C TRP A 67 -0.83 -6.74 3.22
N GLU A 68 0.48 -6.91 3.20
CA GLU A 68 1.45 -5.83 3.36
C GLU A 68 2.45 -5.87 2.22
N LEU A 69 2.56 -4.77 1.48
CA LEU A 69 3.59 -4.58 0.47
C LEU A 69 4.79 -3.92 1.16
N ARG A 70 6.01 -4.37 0.86
CA ARG A 70 7.18 -4.10 1.71
C ARG A 70 8.38 -3.47 0.99
N PRO A 71 8.24 -2.32 0.32
CA PRO A 71 9.39 -1.67 -0.33
C PRO A 71 10.31 -1.00 0.69
N LEU A 72 11.49 -1.61 0.91
CA LEU A 72 12.48 -1.15 1.90
C LEU A 72 11.88 -1.15 3.31
N ARG A 73 11.85 0.00 3.97
CA ARG A 73 11.25 0.12 5.30
C ARG A 73 9.79 0.59 5.25
N ASN A 74 9.30 0.85 4.06
CA ASN A 74 7.92 1.27 3.88
C ASN A 74 6.99 0.07 3.91
N ARG A 75 5.79 0.28 4.43
CA ARG A 75 4.76 -0.76 4.49
C ARG A 75 3.46 -0.17 3.99
N ILE A 76 2.84 -0.87 3.03
CA ILE A 76 1.56 -0.46 2.45
C ILE A 76 0.59 -1.60 2.66
N LEU A 77 -0.46 -1.37 3.44
CA LEU A 77 -1.47 -2.39 3.69
C LEU A 77 -2.52 -2.34 2.57
N PHE A 78 -2.93 -3.52 2.11
CA PHE A 78 -3.85 -3.62 0.98
C PHE A 78 -4.70 -4.90 1.09
N PHE A 79 -5.76 -4.97 0.29
CA PHE A 79 -6.54 -6.20 0.14
C PHE A 79 -6.91 -6.39 -1.33
N CYS A 80 -7.25 -7.63 -1.69
CA CYS A 80 -7.70 -7.96 -3.04
C CYS A 80 -9.22 -7.90 -3.10
N TRP A 81 -9.76 -7.23 -4.13
CA TRP A 81 -11.19 -7.09 -4.35
C TRP A 81 -11.53 -7.55 -5.75
N GLU A 82 -12.59 -8.35 -5.88
CA GLU A 82 -13.06 -8.85 -7.18
C GLU A 82 -11.96 -9.58 -7.96
N ASP A 83 -11.15 -10.37 -7.26
CA ASP A 83 -10.12 -11.26 -7.81
C ASP A 83 -8.96 -10.58 -8.54
N ASN A 84 -9.16 -9.38 -9.08
CA ASN A 84 -8.13 -8.76 -9.91
C ASN A 84 -7.79 -7.32 -9.52
N LYS A 85 -8.30 -6.83 -8.40
CA LYS A 85 -8.03 -5.47 -7.94
C LYS A 85 -7.38 -5.47 -6.58
N PHE A 86 -6.32 -4.67 -6.42
CA PHE A 86 -5.67 -4.47 -5.13
C PHE A 86 -5.96 -3.05 -4.68
N ILE A 87 -6.56 -2.93 -3.50
CA ILE A 87 -6.91 -1.64 -2.91
C ILE A 87 -5.86 -1.32 -1.86
N LEU A 88 -5.03 -0.32 -2.14
CA LEU A 88 -3.97 0.11 -1.23
C LEU A 88 -4.56 1.10 -0.24
N LEU A 89 -4.47 0.76 1.05
CA LEU A 89 -5.27 1.39 2.10
C LEU A 89 -4.51 2.46 2.89
N ASN A 90 -3.34 2.11 3.42
CA ASN A 90 -2.54 3.05 4.21
C ASN A 90 -1.08 2.67 4.18
N HIS A 91 -0.24 3.64 4.53
CA HIS A 91 1.21 3.53 4.53
C HIS A 91 1.78 3.89 5.90
N PHE A 92 2.85 3.19 6.28
CA PHE A 92 3.63 3.57 7.45
C PHE A 92 5.08 3.11 7.26
N VAL A 93 5.98 3.65 8.07
CA VAL A 93 7.39 3.26 8.06
C VAL A 93 7.62 2.24 9.17
N LYS A 94 8.26 1.13 8.84
CA LYS A 94 8.55 0.06 9.80
C LYS A 94 9.45 0.57 10.91
N LYS A 95 9.03 0.37 12.16
CA LYS A 95 9.81 0.70 13.35
C LYS A 95 10.01 -0.52 14.26
N THR A 96 9.19 -1.56 14.07
CA THR A 96 9.23 -2.77 14.89
C THR A 96 9.05 -3.98 13.99
N GLN A 97 9.24 -5.19 14.55
CA GLN A 97 9.06 -6.41 13.79
C GLN A 97 7.60 -6.65 13.39
N LYS A 98 6.67 -6.34 14.28
CA LYS A 98 5.25 -6.57 14.03
C LYS A 98 4.61 -5.32 13.42
N THR A 99 3.64 -5.56 12.54
CA THR A 99 2.79 -4.49 12.02
C THR A 99 2.00 -3.91 13.19
N PRO A 100 2.04 -2.59 13.40
CA PRO A 100 1.32 -1.99 14.52
C PRO A 100 -0.18 -2.25 14.43
N GLN A 101 -0.79 -2.58 15.57
CA GLN A 101 -2.22 -2.88 15.62
C GLN A 101 -3.06 -1.71 15.14
N ARG A 102 -2.65 -0.48 15.45
CA ARG A 102 -3.39 0.71 15.00
C ARG A 102 -3.43 0.82 13.47
N GLU A 103 -2.37 0.37 12.79
CA GLU A 103 -2.35 0.41 11.32
C GLU A 103 -3.26 -0.67 10.75
N ILE A 104 -3.28 -1.84 11.37
CA ILE A 104 -4.17 -2.92 10.95
C ILE A 104 -5.62 -2.48 11.11
N GLU A 105 -5.96 -1.87 12.25
CA GLU A 105 -7.33 -1.40 12.51
C GLU A 105 -7.72 -0.30 11.52
N LYS A 106 -6.80 0.60 11.19
CA LYS A 106 -7.05 1.63 10.17
C LYS A 106 -7.32 0.99 8.81
N ALA A 107 -6.52 -0.02 8.44
CA ALA A 107 -6.72 -0.72 7.18
C ALA A 107 -8.08 -1.40 7.12
N LEU A 108 -8.48 -2.06 8.20
CA LEU A 108 -9.78 -2.73 8.25
C LEU A 108 -10.94 -1.75 8.14
N ARG A 109 -10.85 -0.59 8.80
CA ARG A 109 -11.89 0.44 8.68
C ARG A 109 -11.96 1.00 7.27
N ARG A 110 -10.82 1.24 6.64
CA ARG A 110 -10.77 1.77 5.27
C ARG A 110 -11.29 0.75 4.26
N LYS A 111 -10.96 -0.52 4.47
CA LYS A 111 -11.50 -1.59 3.64
C LYS A 111 -13.03 -1.60 3.72
N GLU A 112 -13.57 -1.54 4.94
CA GLU A 112 -15.01 -1.55 5.15
C GLU A 112 -15.66 -0.34 4.46
N ASP A 113 -15.09 0.84 4.63
CA ASP A 113 -15.57 2.06 3.97
C ASP A 113 -15.55 1.92 2.44
N TYR A 114 -14.47 1.37 1.91
CA TYR A 114 -14.36 1.15 0.46
C TYR A 114 -15.47 0.23 -0.04
N LEU A 115 -15.67 -0.89 0.64
CA LEU A 115 -16.68 -1.86 0.23
C LEU A 115 -18.09 -1.28 0.31
N GLU A 116 -18.39 -0.49 1.33
CA GLU A 116 -19.70 0.16 1.46
C GLU A 116 -19.97 1.11 0.30
N ARG A 117 -18.97 1.85 -0.14
CA ARG A 117 -19.14 2.81 -1.23
C ARG A 117 -19.24 2.15 -2.60
N GLU A 118 -18.65 0.96 -2.74
CA GLU A 118 -18.70 0.24 -4.03
C GLU A 118 -19.93 -0.64 -4.18
N GLU A 119 -20.71 -0.79 -3.14
CA GLU A 119 -22.01 -1.45 -3.20
C GLU A 119 -23.06 -0.47 -3.71
#